data_dcf9eca6e1fa6080ce8fffc759fc4b0b
#
_entry.id   dcf9eca6e1fa6080ce8fffc759fc4b0b
#
_cell.length_a   1.000
_cell.length_b   1.000
_cell.length_c   1.000
_cell.angle_alpha   90.00
_cell.angle_beta   90.00
_cell.angle_gamma   90.00
#
_symmetry.space_group_name_H-M   'P 1'
#
loop_
_entity.id
_entity.type
_entity.pdbx_description
1 polymer ?
#
loop_
_entity_poly.entity_id
_entity_poly.type
_entity_poly.pdbx_seq_one_letter_code
_entity_poly.pdbx_strand_id
1 'polypeptide(L)'
;MLALHILTPELTLLGEIADCKSLRLQRRFREVGDFEMTLPLAHPMQERLARDLILCPVGAPQKAMLIEEITRDEGMDSVSVRGYTLSGLLRRRICVPPDGGSGSFGYDRIISDAESVMRHYVENNVIAPESSARVMDCVALEAENGHRGRESVAWSARFEQLDELLAAVGAYCDAGYALVPDFARGRLVFTYLPGRDRTGADGSCVIFGVHMGNVSGTTSAQSAKQMRNAAIVGGAGEDENRLFLSVCPGGESGLARRELFVDAGSRDDPQELEQEGAHRLAEKGLSETIRASVIDTPSCRYGVHWDLGDLVTVVAQDAQMRARITQVQESHETGRAPALEVVFGEPAGGIERIVKERTRLAVR
;
A
#
# COMPACT_ATOMS: atom_id res chain seq x y z
N MET A 1 -16.32 3.91 -22.12
CA MET A 1 -15.45 2.75 -22.06
C MET A 1 -14.06 3.24 -21.69
N LEU A 2 -13.30 2.56 -20.86
CA LEU A 2 -11.97 3.01 -20.44
C LEU A 2 -10.96 2.57 -21.51
N ALA A 3 -10.35 3.53 -22.22
CA ALA A 3 -9.28 3.23 -23.17
C ALA A 3 -7.96 3.00 -22.40
N LEU A 4 -7.19 1.98 -22.81
CA LEU A 4 -5.94 1.60 -22.20
C LEU A 4 -4.80 1.67 -23.23
N HIS A 5 -3.74 2.41 -22.91
CA HIS A 5 -2.50 2.35 -23.66
C HIS A 5 -1.69 1.12 -23.25
N ILE A 6 -1.09 0.42 -24.23
CA ILE A 6 -0.06 -0.61 -24.01
C ILE A 6 1.28 0.08 -24.12
N LEU A 7 2.08 0.08 -23.07
CA LEU A 7 3.35 0.78 -22.98
C LEU A 7 4.48 -0.18 -22.63
N THR A 8 5.71 0.15 -23.08
CA THR A 8 6.93 -0.46 -22.52
C THR A 8 7.22 0.11 -21.13
N PRO A 9 8.14 -0.47 -20.34
CA PRO A 9 8.58 0.12 -19.06
C PRO A 9 9.18 1.53 -19.22
N GLU A 10 9.72 1.87 -20.41
CA GLU A 10 10.24 3.20 -20.78
C GLU A 10 9.14 4.14 -21.31
N LEU A 11 7.86 3.74 -21.15
CA LEU A 11 6.66 4.48 -21.53
C LEU A 11 6.50 4.71 -23.05
N THR A 12 7.12 3.86 -23.87
CA THR A 12 6.87 3.89 -25.33
C THR A 12 5.52 3.24 -25.65
N LEU A 13 4.69 3.95 -26.41
CA LEU A 13 3.37 3.46 -26.82
C LEU A 13 3.49 2.36 -27.88
N LEU A 14 2.91 1.18 -27.61
CA LEU A 14 2.85 0.03 -28.52
C LEU A 14 1.46 -0.15 -29.16
N GLY A 15 0.42 0.32 -28.52
CA GLY A 15 -0.95 0.19 -29.01
C GLY A 15 -1.97 0.68 -28.00
N GLU A 16 -3.26 0.57 -28.38
CA GLU A 16 -4.39 0.97 -27.57
C GLU A 16 -5.46 -0.12 -27.56
N ILE A 17 -6.03 -0.38 -26.39
CA ILE A 17 -7.19 -1.25 -26.18
C ILE A 17 -8.37 -0.31 -25.84
N ALA A 18 -9.31 -0.18 -26.77
CA ALA A 18 -10.50 0.66 -26.58
C ALA A 18 -11.69 -0.12 -26.00
N ASP A 19 -11.69 -1.46 -26.15
CA ASP A 19 -12.76 -2.35 -25.77
C ASP A 19 -12.22 -3.62 -25.11
N CYS A 20 -12.69 -3.91 -23.93
CA CYS A 20 -12.44 -5.17 -23.22
C CYS A 20 -13.77 -5.76 -22.72
N LYS A 21 -13.86 -7.08 -22.58
CA LYS A 21 -15.06 -7.74 -21.99
C LYS A 21 -15.25 -7.27 -20.54
N SER A 22 -14.16 -7.23 -19.77
CA SER A 22 -14.14 -6.77 -18.40
C SER A 22 -12.75 -6.26 -17.99
N LEU A 23 -12.73 -5.33 -17.04
CA LEU A 23 -11.53 -4.89 -16.33
C LEU A 23 -11.89 -4.68 -14.88
N ARG A 24 -11.19 -5.34 -13.97
CA ARG A 24 -11.21 -5.10 -12.53
C ARG A 24 -9.83 -4.60 -12.13
N LEU A 25 -9.78 -3.41 -11.54
CA LEU A 25 -8.56 -2.82 -10.97
C LEU A 25 -8.78 -2.57 -9.49
N GLN A 26 -7.93 -3.12 -8.66
CA GLN A 26 -7.91 -2.91 -7.22
C GLN A 26 -6.64 -2.17 -6.83
N ARG A 27 -6.79 -0.94 -6.33
CA ARG A 27 -5.70 -0.12 -5.79
C ARG A 27 -5.72 -0.19 -4.27
N ARG A 28 -4.54 -0.33 -3.65
CA ARG A 28 -4.36 -0.33 -2.20
C ARG A 28 -3.42 0.80 -1.78
N PHE A 29 -3.68 1.39 -0.63
CA PHE A 29 -2.95 2.57 -0.15
C PHE A 29 -1.53 2.23 0.31
N ARG A 30 -1.37 1.11 1.01
CA ARG A 30 -0.10 0.68 1.62
C ARG A 30 0.52 -0.54 0.98
N GLU A 31 -0.20 -1.20 0.12
CA GLU A 31 0.19 -2.48 -0.48
C GLU A 31 0.12 -2.41 -1.99
N VAL A 32 0.67 -3.41 -2.63
CA VAL A 32 0.54 -3.59 -4.07
C VAL A 32 -0.90 -3.99 -4.41
N GLY A 33 -1.52 -3.25 -5.32
CA GLY A 33 -2.83 -3.57 -5.87
C GLY A 33 -2.75 -4.62 -6.98
N ASP A 34 -3.89 -5.14 -7.41
CA ASP A 34 -4.00 -6.14 -8.48
C ASP A 34 -5.03 -5.75 -9.54
N PHE A 35 -4.92 -6.37 -10.70
CA PHE A 35 -5.91 -6.22 -11.76
C PHE A 35 -6.16 -7.53 -12.51
N GLU A 36 -7.32 -7.60 -13.12
CA GLU A 36 -7.71 -8.64 -14.07
C GLU A 36 -8.48 -8.00 -15.22
N MET A 37 -8.05 -8.27 -16.45
CA MET A 37 -8.71 -7.85 -17.68
C MET A 37 -9.02 -9.06 -18.54
N THR A 38 -10.18 -9.06 -19.18
CA THR A 38 -10.57 -10.10 -20.15
C THR A 38 -10.84 -9.47 -21.50
N LEU A 39 -10.23 -10.03 -22.54
CA LEU A 39 -10.43 -9.68 -23.95
C LEU A 39 -11.04 -10.85 -24.71
N PRO A 40 -11.73 -10.63 -25.83
CA PRO A 40 -12.01 -11.69 -26.81
C PRO A 40 -10.70 -12.28 -27.36
N LEU A 41 -10.66 -13.57 -27.66
CA LEU A 41 -9.47 -14.19 -28.27
C LEU A 41 -9.15 -13.59 -29.64
N ALA A 42 -10.17 -13.16 -30.39
CA ALA A 42 -10.02 -12.50 -31.68
C ALA A 42 -9.63 -11.01 -31.60
N HIS A 43 -9.41 -10.45 -30.40
CA HIS A 43 -9.06 -9.05 -30.25
C HIS A 43 -7.70 -8.73 -30.89
N PRO A 44 -7.57 -7.71 -31.78
CA PRO A 44 -6.36 -7.46 -32.56
C PRO A 44 -5.12 -7.14 -31.71
N MET A 45 -5.30 -6.57 -30.53
CA MET A 45 -4.18 -6.24 -29.63
C MET A 45 -3.71 -7.39 -28.75
N GLN A 46 -4.40 -8.54 -28.72
CA GLN A 46 -4.03 -9.66 -27.85
C GLN A 46 -2.63 -10.23 -28.15
N GLU A 47 -2.18 -10.15 -29.41
CA GLU A 47 -0.83 -10.62 -29.79
C GLU A 47 0.28 -9.67 -29.34
N ARG A 48 -0.07 -8.39 -29.07
CA ARG A 48 0.89 -7.39 -28.57
C ARG A 48 1.07 -7.42 -27.07
N LEU A 49 0.21 -8.17 -26.36
CA LEU A 49 0.31 -8.30 -24.91
C LEU A 49 1.46 -9.24 -24.55
N ALA A 50 2.32 -8.79 -23.68
CA ALA A 50 3.43 -9.55 -23.12
C ALA A 50 3.61 -9.21 -21.62
N ARG A 51 4.29 -10.09 -20.90
CA ARG A 51 4.71 -9.80 -19.51
C ARG A 51 5.62 -8.59 -19.52
N ASP A 52 5.63 -7.87 -18.40
CA ASP A 52 6.40 -6.64 -18.18
C ASP A 52 5.92 -5.41 -18.96
N LEU A 53 4.93 -5.54 -19.84
CA LEU A 53 4.27 -4.38 -20.42
C LEU A 53 3.29 -3.74 -19.44
N ILE A 54 3.05 -2.46 -19.68
CA ILE A 54 2.20 -1.63 -18.84
C ILE A 54 0.88 -1.36 -19.56
N LEU A 55 -0.23 -1.56 -18.87
CA LEU A 55 -1.55 -1.08 -19.27
C LEU A 55 -1.84 0.21 -18.52
N CYS A 56 -1.97 1.31 -19.23
CA CYS A 56 -2.20 2.63 -18.64
C CYS A 56 -3.54 3.22 -19.11
N PRO A 57 -4.50 3.45 -18.20
CA PRO A 57 -5.74 4.15 -18.56
C PRO A 57 -5.46 5.55 -19.08
N VAL A 58 -6.07 5.90 -20.19
CA VAL A 58 -5.91 7.23 -20.81
C VAL A 58 -6.40 8.31 -19.84
N GLY A 59 -5.54 9.28 -19.54
CA GLY A 59 -5.85 10.38 -18.61
C GLY A 59 -5.80 10.02 -17.12
N ALA A 60 -5.38 8.78 -16.76
CA ALA A 60 -5.28 8.37 -15.37
C ALA A 60 -4.00 7.54 -15.11
N PRO A 61 -2.80 8.14 -15.25
CA PRO A 61 -1.52 7.43 -15.11
C PRO A 61 -1.32 6.78 -13.73
N GLN A 62 -1.91 7.33 -12.66
CA GLN A 62 -1.88 6.75 -11.32
C GLN A 62 -2.60 5.39 -11.20
N LYS A 63 -3.32 4.98 -12.25
CA LYS A 63 -4.02 3.70 -12.36
C LYS A 63 -3.30 2.70 -13.26
N ALA A 64 -2.06 2.98 -13.64
CA ALA A 64 -1.29 2.11 -14.51
C ALA A 64 -1.00 0.75 -13.86
N MET A 65 -1.00 -0.29 -14.68
CA MET A 65 -0.95 -1.70 -14.29
C MET A 65 0.19 -2.41 -15.02
N LEU A 66 0.87 -3.31 -14.34
CA LEU A 66 1.95 -4.15 -14.85
C LEU A 66 1.42 -5.55 -15.18
N ILE A 67 1.63 -6.02 -16.40
CA ILE A 67 1.22 -7.36 -16.82
C ILE A 67 2.19 -8.40 -16.27
N GLU A 68 1.68 -9.39 -15.53
CA GLU A 68 2.46 -10.53 -15.00
C GLU A 68 2.05 -11.86 -15.63
N GLU A 69 0.76 -12.03 -15.93
CA GLU A 69 0.20 -13.28 -16.42
C GLU A 69 -0.74 -13.04 -17.60
N ILE A 70 -0.63 -13.88 -18.62
CA ILE A 70 -1.54 -13.89 -19.78
C ILE A 70 -1.96 -15.34 -20.01
N THR A 71 -3.25 -15.59 -19.92
CA THR A 71 -3.86 -16.90 -20.20
C THR A 71 -4.76 -16.79 -21.41
N ARG A 72 -4.56 -17.65 -22.42
CA ARG A 72 -5.42 -17.76 -23.60
C ARG A 72 -6.24 -19.04 -23.50
N ASP A 73 -7.55 -18.89 -23.57
CA ASP A 73 -8.50 -20.00 -23.45
C ASP A 73 -9.36 -20.05 -24.74
N GLU A 74 -9.07 -21.04 -25.59
CA GLU A 74 -9.79 -21.25 -26.83
C GLU A 74 -11.22 -21.72 -26.58
N GLY A 75 -11.46 -22.51 -25.51
CA GLY A 75 -12.79 -23.01 -25.14
C GLY A 75 -13.73 -21.90 -24.64
N MET A 76 -13.18 -20.89 -24.01
CA MET A 76 -13.91 -19.72 -23.50
C MET A 76 -13.88 -18.52 -24.47
N ASP A 77 -13.21 -18.63 -25.60
CA ASP A 77 -12.98 -17.55 -26.57
C ASP A 77 -12.50 -16.28 -25.86
N SER A 78 -11.44 -16.40 -25.02
CA SER A 78 -11.00 -15.30 -24.19
C SER A 78 -9.50 -15.31 -23.91
N VAL A 79 -8.98 -14.10 -23.68
CA VAL A 79 -7.64 -13.84 -23.14
C VAL A 79 -7.80 -13.15 -21.80
N SER A 80 -7.34 -13.79 -20.73
CA SER A 80 -7.24 -13.22 -19.39
C SER A 80 -5.85 -12.65 -19.17
N VAL A 81 -5.78 -11.39 -18.76
CA VAL A 81 -4.54 -10.66 -18.45
C VAL A 81 -4.60 -10.25 -16.99
N ARG A 82 -3.61 -10.67 -16.20
CA ARG A 82 -3.53 -10.39 -14.77
C ARG A 82 -2.20 -9.77 -14.40
N GLY A 83 -2.19 -9.09 -13.29
CA GLY A 83 -0.97 -8.50 -12.74
C GLY A 83 -1.27 -7.55 -11.60
N TYR A 84 -0.39 -6.59 -11.44
CA TYR A 84 -0.39 -5.69 -10.31
C TYR A 84 -0.49 -4.22 -10.75
N THR A 85 -0.77 -3.31 -9.81
CA THR A 85 -0.41 -1.90 -9.98
C THR A 85 1.10 -1.78 -10.18
N LEU A 86 1.60 -0.68 -10.74
CA LEU A 86 3.03 -0.54 -11.04
C LEU A 86 3.94 -0.76 -9.83
N SER A 87 3.45 -0.49 -8.62
CA SER A 87 4.18 -0.79 -7.37
C SER A 87 4.59 -2.27 -7.24
N GLY A 88 3.97 -3.18 -8.03
CA GLY A 88 4.38 -4.57 -8.13
C GLY A 88 5.82 -4.78 -8.60
N LEU A 89 6.42 -3.82 -9.31
CA LEU A 89 7.85 -3.86 -9.66
C LEU A 89 8.76 -3.92 -8.43
N LEU A 90 8.35 -3.28 -7.32
CA LEU A 90 9.13 -3.26 -6.08
C LEU A 90 9.21 -4.63 -5.40
N ARG A 91 8.25 -5.54 -5.67
CA ARG A 91 8.27 -6.94 -5.23
C ARG A 91 9.44 -7.75 -5.80
N ARG A 92 10.04 -7.26 -6.87
CA ARG A 92 11.17 -7.92 -7.54
C ARG A 92 12.51 -7.62 -6.86
N ARG A 93 12.51 -6.91 -5.72
CA ARG A 93 13.70 -6.54 -4.96
C ARG A 93 13.55 -6.90 -3.48
N ILE A 94 14.67 -7.30 -2.91
CA ILE A 94 14.85 -7.43 -1.46
C ILE A 94 15.73 -6.28 -0.97
N CYS A 95 15.60 -5.93 0.30
CA CYS A 95 16.44 -4.93 0.95
C CYS A 95 17.81 -5.53 1.25
N VAL A 96 18.80 -5.25 0.42
CA VAL A 96 20.18 -5.68 0.63
C VAL A 96 20.94 -4.56 1.31
N PRO A 97 21.42 -4.78 2.55
CA PRO A 97 22.25 -3.78 3.22
C PRO A 97 23.55 -3.54 2.45
N PRO A 98 24.11 -2.32 2.50
CA PRO A 98 25.43 -2.07 1.96
C PRO A 98 26.50 -2.91 2.68
N ASP A 99 27.38 -3.56 1.94
CA ASP A 99 28.44 -4.40 2.49
C ASP A 99 29.80 -3.68 2.60
N GLY A 100 29.89 -2.50 2.01
CA GLY A 100 31.11 -1.70 1.97
C GLY A 100 32.29 -2.43 1.30
N GLY A 101 32.02 -3.46 0.48
CA GLY A 101 33.03 -4.29 -0.18
C GLY A 101 33.62 -5.40 0.69
N SER A 102 33.09 -5.62 1.89
CA SER A 102 33.59 -6.62 2.85
C SER A 102 33.00 -8.03 2.65
N GLY A 103 31.86 -8.12 1.93
CA GLY A 103 31.06 -9.35 1.81
C GLY A 103 30.32 -9.71 3.11
N SER A 104 30.31 -8.81 4.10
CA SER A 104 29.62 -8.98 5.37
C SER A 104 28.45 -7.99 5.46
N PHE A 105 27.24 -8.51 5.42
CA PHE A 105 26.01 -7.70 5.44
C PHE A 105 25.51 -7.48 6.87
N GLY A 106 25.55 -6.23 7.32
CA GLY A 106 24.89 -5.78 8.56
C GLY A 106 23.39 -5.53 8.33
N TYR A 107 22.85 -4.56 9.06
CA TYR A 107 21.52 -4.00 8.79
C TYR A 107 21.67 -2.64 8.09
N ASP A 108 20.82 -2.38 7.10
CA ASP A 108 20.63 -1.03 6.55
C ASP A 108 19.74 -0.25 7.52
N ARG A 109 20.29 0.78 8.17
CA ARG A 109 19.62 1.54 9.23
C ARG A 109 19.46 3.00 8.82
N ILE A 110 18.28 3.53 9.10
CA ILE A 110 17.95 4.94 8.89
C ILE A 110 17.07 5.47 10.02
N ILE A 111 17.31 6.71 10.43
CA ILE A 111 16.44 7.47 11.33
C ILE A 111 16.05 8.74 10.60
N SER A 112 14.80 8.82 10.16
CA SER A 112 14.27 9.98 9.44
C SER A 112 12.75 9.98 9.43
N ASP A 113 12.11 10.95 8.76
CA ASP A 113 10.68 10.91 8.50
C ASP A 113 10.31 9.77 7.53
N ALA A 114 9.02 9.42 7.50
CA ALA A 114 8.53 8.26 6.73
C ALA A 114 8.81 8.35 5.22
N GLU A 115 8.73 9.56 4.63
CA GLU A 115 9.05 9.76 3.20
C GLU A 115 10.52 9.44 2.93
N SER A 116 11.41 10.01 3.73
CA SER A 116 12.86 9.78 3.62
C SER A 116 13.24 8.33 3.85
N VAL A 117 12.59 7.63 4.80
CA VAL A 117 12.79 6.19 5.04
C VAL A 117 12.40 5.37 3.81
N MET A 118 11.20 5.57 3.26
CA MET A 118 10.76 4.83 2.07
C MET A 118 11.66 5.10 0.86
N ARG A 119 12.04 6.36 0.64
CA ARG A 119 12.92 6.76 -0.46
C ARG A 119 14.30 6.13 -0.34
N HIS A 120 14.89 6.10 0.84
CA HIS A 120 16.18 5.47 1.12
C HIS A 120 16.21 4.01 0.66
N TYR A 121 15.20 3.22 1.04
CA TYR A 121 15.15 1.81 0.65
C TYR A 121 14.88 1.60 -0.84
N VAL A 122 14.08 2.46 -1.47
CA VAL A 122 13.87 2.41 -2.92
C VAL A 122 15.15 2.83 -3.66
N GLU A 123 15.82 3.87 -3.23
CA GLU A 123 17.07 4.33 -3.84
C GLU A 123 18.15 3.25 -3.79
N ASN A 124 18.42 2.70 -2.60
CA ASN A 124 19.48 1.72 -2.36
C ASN A 124 19.20 0.34 -2.98
N ASN A 125 17.96 0.01 -3.31
CA ASN A 125 17.64 -1.32 -3.81
C ASN A 125 17.08 -1.37 -5.24
N VAL A 126 16.70 -0.23 -5.81
CA VAL A 126 16.08 -0.16 -7.15
C VAL A 126 16.86 0.78 -8.08
N ILE A 127 17.22 1.98 -7.59
CA ILE A 127 17.75 3.06 -8.43
C ILE A 127 19.27 3.05 -8.45
N ALA A 128 19.90 3.02 -7.28
CA ALA A 128 21.36 3.06 -7.11
C ALA A 128 21.87 1.94 -6.18
N PRO A 129 21.50 0.67 -6.39
CA PRO A 129 22.05 -0.43 -5.61
C PRO A 129 23.54 -0.62 -5.89
N GLU A 130 24.31 -1.14 -4.92
CA GLU A 130 25.73 -1.44 -5.09
C GLU A 130 26.01 -2.36 -6.30
N SER A 131 25.14 -3.32 -6.55
CA SER A 131 25.23 -4.18 -7.74
C SER A 131 24.44 -3.58 -8.90
N SER A 132 25.14 -3.25 -10.00
CA SER A 132 24.52 -2.72 -11.22
C SER A 132 23.48 -3.66 -11.85
N ALA A 133 23.57 -4.97 -11.62
CA ALA A 133 22.59 -5.95 -12.07
C ALA A 133 21.21 -5.79 -11.41
N ARG A 134 21.13 -5.04 -10.32
CA ARG A 134 19.88 -4.79 -9.58
C ARG A 134 19.21 -3.47 -9.97
N VAL A 135 19.85 -2.62 -10.74
CA VAL A 135 19.29 -1.33 -11.18
C VAL A 135 18.04 -1.55 -12.03
N MET A 136 17.00 -0.77 -11.78
CA MET A 136 15.84 -0.62 -12.66
C MET A 136 15.86 0.77 -13.29
N ASP A 137 16.48 0.88 -14.47
CA ASP A 137 16.65 2.17 -15.15
C ASP A 137 15.34 2.90 -15.45
N CYS A 138 14.23 2.16 -15.52
CA CYS A 138 12.91 2.76 -15.76
C CYS A 138 12.31 3.44 -14.51
N VAL A 139 12.89 3.26 -13.31
CA VAL A 139 12.38 3.83 -12.05
C VAL A 139 13.18 5.06 -11.63
N ALA A 140 12.49 6.05 -11.08
CA ALA A 140 13.10 7.26 -10.50
C ALA A 140 12.37 7.68 -9.23
N LEU A 141 13.00 8.52 -8.41
CA LEU A 141 12.33 9.18 -7.29
C LEU A 141 11.65 10.48 -7.74
N GLU A 142 10.50 10.76 -7.17
CA GLU A 142 9.91 12.09 -7.24
C GLU A 142 10.82 13.10 -6.52
N ALA A 143 10.72 14.39 -6.86
CA ALA A 143 11.35 15.43 -6.06
C ALA A 143 10.78 15.38 -4.62
N GLU A 144 11.62 15.65 -3.61
CA GLU A 144 11.14 15.68 -2.23
C GLU A 144 10.03 16.73 -2.08
N ASN A 145 8.86 16.28 -1.65
CA ASN A 145 7.70 17.15 -1.46
C ASN A 145 7.73 17.91 -0.12
N GLY A 146 8.80 17.70 0.67
CA GLY A 146 9.04 18.45 1.89
C GLY A 146 8.02 18.20 2.99
N HIS A 147 7.55 16.94 3.16
CA HIS A 147 6.75 16.55 4.33
C HIS A 147 7.56 16.61 5.63
N ARG A 148 8.48 17.57 5.68
CA ARG A 148 9.33 17.89 6.83
C ARG A 148 8.48 18.32 8.01
N GLY A 149 8.75 17.75 9.18
CA GLY A 149 8.08 18.09 10.44
C GLY A 149 7.21 16.96 10.99
N ARG A 150 7.17 15.80 10.37
CA ARG A 150 6.64 14.55 10.96
C ARG A 150 7.67 13.94 11.90
N GLU A 151 7.19 13.15 12.85
CA GLU A 151 8.04 12.43 13.80
C GLU A 151 9.03 11.55 13.04
N SER A 152 10.30 11.58 13.48
CA SER A 152 11.33 10.69 12.98
C SER A 152 11.07 9.28 13.46
N VAL A 153 11.22 8.31 12.57
CA VAL A 153 11.14 6.89 12.88
C VAL A 153 12.49 6.24 12.59
N ALA A 154 12.89 5.32 13.44
CA ALA A 154 14.04 4.47 13.19
C ALA A 154 13.59 3.22 12.45
N TRP A 155 14.28 2.87 11.39
CA TRP A 155 14.00 1.66 10.62
C TRP A 155 15.29 0.91 10.30
N SER A 156 15.21 -0.41 10.27
CA SER A 156 16.35 -1.25 9.90
C SER A 156 15.87 -2.44 9.07
N ALA A 157 16.58 -2.74 8.00
CA ALA A 157 16.21 -3.80 7.06
C ALA A 157 17.39 -4.72 6.74
N ARG A 158 17.08 -5.99 6.47
CA ARG A 158 18.05 -6.98 6.01
C ARG A 158 17.35 -8.13 5.29
N PHE A 159 17.44 -8.16 3.95
CA PHE A 159 16.96 -9.22 3.06
C PHE A 159 15.43 -9.45 3.05
N GLU A 160 14.65 -8.57 3.63
CA GLU A 160 13.19 -8.61 3.51
C GLU A 160 12.73 -8.07 2.14
N GLN A 161 11.53 -8.44 1.70
CA GLN A 161 10.97 -7.95 0.45
C GLN A 161 10.73 -6.44 0.55
N LEU A 162 11.10 -5.71 -0.51
CA LEU A 162 11.02 -4.24 -0.49
C LEU A 162 9.57 -3.74 -0.37
N ASP A 163 8.62 -4.36 -1.06
CA ASP A 163 7.20 -3.98 -0.96
C ASP A 163 6.63 -4.26 0.43
N GLU A 164 7.03 -5.34 1.10
CA GLU A 164 6.62 -5.66 2.47
C GLU A 164 7.19 -4.64 3.46
N LEU A 165 8.46 -4.25 3.31
CA LEU A 165 9.06 -3.18 4.12
C LEU A 165 8.30 -1.87 3.95
N LEU A 166 8.03 -1.46 2.70
CA LEU A 166 7.31 -0.21 2.42
C LEU A 166 5.89 -0.24 2.99
N ALA A 167 5.21 -1.39 2.93
CA ALA A 167 3.91 -1.60 3.54
C ALA A 167 3.97 -1.47 5.07
N ALA A 168 5.00 -2.03 5.70
CA ALA A 168 5.21 -1.94 7.14
C ALA A 168 5.49 -0.50 7.60
N VAL A 169 6.37 0.24 6.90
CA VAL A 169 6.58 1.68 7.13
C VAL A 169 5.27 2.45 6.97
N GLY A 170 4.51 2.15 5.91
CA GLY A 170 3.21 2.78 5.65
C GLY A 170 2.17 2.49 6.73
N ALA A 171 2.13 1.26 7.26
CA ALA A 171 1.26 0.89 8.36
C ALA A 171 1.61 1.62 9.65
N TYR A 172 2.90 1.72 9.96
CA TYR A 172 3.39 2.40 11.17
C TYR A 172 3.20 3.92 11.12
N CYS A 173 3.49 4.54 9.96
CA CYS A 173 3.48 6.01 9.80
C CYS A 173 2.17 6.57 9.22
N ASP A 174 1.16 5.74 8.98
CA ASP A 174 -0.11 6.11 8.34
C ASP A 174 0.08 6.76 6.96
N ALA A 175 0.92 6.16 6.13
CA ALA A 175 1.27 6.64 4.81
C ALA A 175 1.14 5.52 3.76
N GLY A 176 1.13 5.90 2.49
CA GLY A 176 1.13 5.00 1.36
C GLY A 176 2.23 5.32 0.37
N TYR A 177 2.29 4.54 -0.70
CA TYR A 177 3.22 4.76 -1.80
C TYR A 177 2.65 4.27 -3.13
N ALA A 178 3.18 4.78 -4.22
CA ALA A 178 2.85 4.33 -5.57
C ALA A 178 4.04 4.50 -6.51
N LEU A 179 4.07 3.69 -7.59
CA LEU A 179 4.81 4.01 -8.81
C LEU A 179 3.84 4.59 -9.83
N VAL A 180 4.19 5.75 -10.39
CA VAL A 180 3.32 6.48 -11.34
C VAL A 180 4.13 6.80 -12.60
N PRO A 181 3.60 6.59 -13.82
CA PRO A 181 4.26 7.01 -15.05
C PRO A 181 4.43 8.53 -15.13
N ASP A 182 5.64 8.98 -15.32
CA ASP A 182 5.98 10.36 -15.72
C ASP A 182 6.39 10.36 -17.20
N PHE A 183 5.44 10.68 -18.06
CA PHE A 183 5.65 10.70 -19.52
C PHE A 183 6.64 11.77 -19.97
N ALA A 184 6.82 12.85 -19.20
CA ALA A 184 7.77 13.91 -19.52
C ALA A 184 9.21 13.44 -19.31
N ARG A 185 9.44 12.60 -18.31
CA ARG A 185 10.76 12.00 -18.00
C ARG A 185 10.97 10.64 -18.65
N GLY A 186 9.92 9.99 -19.16
CA GLY A 186 9.97 8.60 -19.63
C GLY A 186 10.34 7.61 -18.52
N ARG A 187 9.86 7.84 -17.30
CA ARG A 187 10.20 7.07 -16.10
C ARG A 187 8.97 6.73 -15.25
N LEU A 188 9.08 5.67 -14.48
CA LEU A 188 8.13 5.31 -13.42
C LEU A 188 8.61 5.95 -12.12
N VAL A 189 7.86 6.91 -11.61
CA VAL A 189 8.29 7.72 -10.47
C VAL A 189 7.72 7.16 -9.18
N PHE A 190 8.59 6.88 -8.22
CA PHE A 190 8.18 6.52 -6.87
C PHE A 190 7.66 7.76 -6.15
N THR A 191 6.41 7.69 -5.72
CA THR A 191 5.69 8.77 -5.06
C THR A 191 5.26 8.33 -3.66
N TYR A 192 5.61 9.14 -2.66
CA TYR A 192 5.11 9.00 -1.31
C TYR A 192 3.70 9.59 -1.20
N LEU A 193 2.79 8.88 -0.55
CA LEU A 193 1.39 9.26 -0.42
C LEU A 193 1.03 9.50 1.07
N PRO A 194 1.00 10.74 1.55
CA PRO A 194 0.60 11.04 2.93
C PRO A 194 -0.92 10.88 3.16
N GLY A 195 -1.72 10.85 2.07
CA GLY A 195 -3.16 11.03 2.12
C GLY A 195 -3.54 12.46 2.55
N ARG A 196 -4.77 12.86 2.29
CA ARG A 196 -5.31 14.18 2.70
C ARG A 196 -6.38 13.99 3.77
N ASP A 197 -6.45 14.92 4.72
CA ASP A 197 -7.57 14.97 5.67
C ASP A 197 -8.74 15.72 5.06
N ARG A 198 -9.78 14.97 4.69
CA ARG A 198 -11.03 15.49 4.13
C ARG A 198 -12.19 15.42 5.12
N THR A 199 -11.89 15.52 6.40
CA THR A 199 -12.92 15.53 7.46
C THR A 199 -13.36 16.93 7.88
N GLY A 200 -12.87 17.97 7.17
CA GLY A 200 -13.25 19.37 7.40
C GLY A 200 -12.19 20.20 8.10
N ALA A 201 -11.03 19.63 8.49
CA ALA A 201 -9.98 20.36 9.21
C ALA A 201 -9.35 21.47 8.38
N ASP A 202 -9.30 21.31 7.07
CA ASP A 202 -8.73 22.27 6.09
C ASP A 202 -9.81 22.94 5.22
N GLY A 203 -11.10 22.80 5.60
CA GLY A 203 -12.25 23.31 4.83
C GLY A 203 -12.71 22.34 3.73
N SER A 204 -12.04 21.21 3.50
CA SER A 204 -12.49 20.17 2.60
C SER A 204 -13.19 19.07 3.39
N CYS A 205 -14.45 18.76 3.05
CA CYS A 205 -15.24 17.77 3.74
C CYS A 205 -15.84 16.77 2.75
N VAL A 206 -15.49 15.49 2.92
CA VAL A 206 -16.08 14.38 2.17
C VAL A 206 -16.75 13.43 3.15
N ILE A 207 -18.06 13.25 2.96
CA ILE A 207 -18.90 12.38 3.80
C ILE A 207 -19.50 11.29 2.92
N PHE A 208 -19.24 10.04 3.27
CA PHE A 208 -19.88 8.88 2.66
C PHE A 208 -21.04 8.39 3.50
N GLY A 209 -22.19 8.16 2.89
CA GLY A 209 -23.36 7.64 3.59
C GLY A 209 -24.53 7.40 2.65
N VAL A 210 -25.39 6.44 3.00
CA VAL A 210 -26.57 6.10 2.21
C VAL A 210 -27.51 7.32 2.07
N HIS A 211 -27.69 8.08 3.14
CA HIS A 211 -28.53 9.29 3.14
C HIS A 211 -27.93 10.45 2.33
N MET A 212 -26.62 10.41 2.00
CA MET A 212 -25.98 11.36 1.09
C MET A 212 -26.16 10.98 -0.39
N GLY A 213 -26.74 9.82 -0.68
CA GLY A 213 -26.92 9.31 -2.04
C GLY A 213 -25.63 8.90 -2.75
N ASN A 214 -24.49 8.87 -2.08
CA ASN A 214 -23.18 8.50 -2.64
C ASN A 214 -22.71 7.10 -2.22
N VAL A 215 -23.53 6.35 -1.48
CA VAL A 215 -23.29 4.96 -1.08
C VAL A 215 -24.60 4.18 -1.22
N SER A 216 -24.57 3.04 -1.92
CA SER A 216 -25.75 2.18 -2.08
C SER A 216 -25.90 1.13 -0.96
N GLY A 217 -24.83 0.86 -0.21
CA GLY A 217 -24.83 -0.07 0.92
C GLY A 217 -23.46 -0.15 1.57
N THR A 218 -23.45 -0.51 2.86
CA THR A 218 -22.23 -0.68 3.64
C THR A 218 -22.21 -2.05 4.31
N THR A 219 -21.03 -2.64 4.40
CA THR A 219 -20.76 -3.81 5.24
C THR A 219 -19.62 -3.46 6.18
N SER A 220 -19.88 -3.52 7.49
CA SER A 220 -18.84 -3.33 8.51
C SER A 220 -18.30 -4.70 8.94
N ALA A 221 -16.99 -4.79 9.12
CA ALA A 221 -16.33 -5.98 9.64
C ALA A 221 -15.27 -5.57 10.67
N GLN A 222 -15.30 -6.22 11.84
CA GLN A 222 -14.28 -6.14 12.86
C GLN A 222 -13.63 -7.51 13.00
N SER A 223 -12.32 -7.59 12.89
CA SER A 223 -11.59 -8.85 12.98
C SER A 223 -10.37 -8.75 13.88
N ALA A 224 -10.36 -9.56 14.92
CA ALA A 224 -9.23 -9.74 15.80
C ALA A 224 -8.40 -11.02 15.48
N LYS A 225 -8.64 -11.67 14.33
CA LYS A 225 -7.99 -12.94 13.96
C LYS A 225 -6.47 -12.81 13.90
N GLN A 226 -5.98 -11.73 13.30
CA GLN A 226 -4.57 -11.44 13.15
C GLN A 226 -4.02 -10.50 14.25
N MET A 227 -4.90 -10.00 15.12
CA MET A 227 -4.52 -9.07 16.17
C MET A 227 -3.47 -9.66 17.09
N ARG A 228 -2.40 -8.88 17.32
CA ARG A 228 -1.38 -9.10 18.34
C ARG A 228 -1.16 -7.79 19.09
N ASN A 229 -0.99 -7.86 20.39
CA ASN A 229 -0.81 -6.68 21.25
C ASN A 229 0.37 -6.84 22.23
N ALA A 230 1.04 -7.98 22.19
CA ALA A 230 2.26 -8.24 22.91
C ALA A 230 3.25 -8.97 22.01
N ALA A 231 4.51 -8.54 22.02
CA ALA A 231 5.60 -9.19 21.31
C ALA A 231 6.68 -9.64 22.28
N ILE A 232 7.22 -10.83 22.05
CA ILE A 232 8.50 -11.26 22.63
C ILE A 232 9.52 -11.15 21.51
N VAL A 233 10.49 -10.25 21.67
CA VAL A 233 11.51 -9.95 20.67
C VAL A 233 12.82 -10.63 21.10
N GLY A 234 13.30 -11.56 20.25
CA GLY A 234 14.58 -12.24 20.44
C GLY A 234 15.70 -11.55 19.67
N GLY A 235 16.67 -11.02 20.36
CA GLY A 235 17.86 -10.35 19.82
C GLY A 235 19.09 -11.26 19.72
N ALA A 236 20.26 -10.67 19.90
CA ALA A 236 21.56 -11.34 19.83
C ALA A 236 21.73 -12.40 20.90
N GLY A 237 22.63 -13.36 20.65
CA GLY A 237 22.96 -14.49 21.53
C GLY A 237 22.33 -15.79 21.05
N GLU A 238 22.71 -16.86 21.68
CA GLU A 238 22.24 -18.23 21.43
C GLU A 238 21.75 -18.85 22.73
N ASP A 239 20.76 -19.71 22.65
CA ASP A 239 20.17 -20.45 23.74
C ASP A 239 19.85 -19.57 24.96
N GLU A 240 20.42 -19.89 26.13
CA GLU A 240 20.20 -19.20 27.42
C GLU A 240 20.82 -17.78 27.46
N ASN A 241 21.77 -17.48 26.56
CA ASN A 241 22.43 -16.18 26.47
C ASN A 241 21.75 -15.23 25.45
N ARG A 242 20.70 -15.67 24.85
CA ARG A 242 19.97 -14.84 23.91
C ARG A 242 19.20 -13.71 24.62
N LEU A 243 19.31 -12.50 24.09
CA LEU A 243 18.56 -11.36 24.61
C LEU A 243 17.07 -11.50 24.23
N PHE A 244 16.19 -11.30 25.22
CA PHE A 244 14.75 -11.23 24.99
C PHE A 244 14.19 -9.96 25.62
N LEU A 245 13.30 -9.30 24.85
CA LEU A 245 12.56 -8.12 25.32
C LEU A 245 11.05 -8.36 25.12
N SER A 246 10.25 -8.03 26.13
CA SER A 246 8.79 -8.07 26.02
C SER A 246 8.25 -6.66 25.74
N VAL A 247 7.56 -6.51 24.63
CA VAL A 247 6.92 -5.25 24.19
C VAL A 247 5.40 -5.44 24.29
N CYS A 248 4.74 -4.70 25.18
CA CYS A 248 3.30 -4.75 25.39
C CYS A 248 2.79 -3.36 25.75
N PRO A 249 2.59 -2.48 24.75
CA PRO A 249 2.30 -1.06 24.98
C PRO A 249 1.03 -0.79 25.77
N GLY A 250 0.01 -1.64 25.60
CA GLY A 250 -1.28 -1.53 26.30
C GLY A 250 -1.33 -2.23 27.66
N GLY A 251 -0.27 -2.95 28.08
CA GLY A 251 -0.22 -3.68 29.33
C GLY A 251 -1.24 -4.84 29.45
N GLU A 252 -1.68 -5.38 28.32
CA GLU A 252 -2.70 -6.44 28.27
C GLU A 252 -2.25 -7.70 28.98
N SER A 253 -3.18 -8.34 29.69
CA SER A 253 -2.93 -9.57 30.45
C SER A 253 -4.05 -10.59 30.25
N GLY A 254 -3.83 -11.82 30.66
CA GLY A 254 -4.81 -12.91 30.61
C GLY A 254 -5.36 -13.13 29.20
N LEU A 255 -6.70 -13.25 29.09
CA LEU A 255 -7.36 -13.52 27.82
C LEU A 255 -7.21 -12.37 26.79
N ALA A 256 -7.01 -11.14 27.25
CA ALA A 256 -6.83 -9.99 26.37
C ALA A 256 -5.43 -9.96 25.70
N ARG A 257 -4.45 -10.63 26.28
CA ARG A 257 -3.08 -10.68 25.79
C ARG A 257 -2.97 -11.64 24.61
N ARG A 258 -2.49 -11.14 23.46
CA ARG A 258 -2.29 -11.89 22.22
C ARG A 258 -0.86 -11.71 21.75
N GLU A 259 -0.08 -12.79 21.84
CA GLU A 259 1.35 -12.73 21.67
C GLU A 259 1.81 -13.08 20.25
N LEU A 260 2.95 -12.50 19.87
CA LEU A 260 3.76 -12.94 18.74
C LEU A 260 5.23 -13.01 19.17
N PHE A 261 5.98 -13.86 18.52
CA PHE A 261 7.44 -13.87 18.60
C PHE A 261 8.02 -13.11 17.41
N VAL A 262 9.00 -12.27 17.68
CA VAL A 262 9.75 -11.51 16.67
C VAL A 262 11.22 -11.91 16.78
N ASP A 263 11.77 -12.48 15.73
CA ASP A 263 13.20 -12.74 15.64
C ASP A 263 13.91 -11.50 15.10
N ALA A 264 14.64 -10.80 15.95
CA ALA A 264 15.42 -9.62 15.60
C ALA A 264 16.91 -9.97 15.28
N GLY A 265 17.23 -11.24 15.18
CA GLY A 265 18.54 -11.73 14.76
C GLY A 265 19.65 -11.31 15.71
N SER A 266 20.69 -10.65 15.19
CA SER A 266 21.88 -10.25 15.96
C SER A 266 21.81 -8.86 16.58
N ARG A 267 20.61 -8.25 16.70
CA ARG A 267 20.43 -6.97 17.39
C ARG A 267 20.66 -7.14 18.89
N ASP A 268 21.47 -6.27 19.47
CA ASP A 268 21.83 -6.27 20.89
C ASP A 268 21.39 -5.00 21.64
N ASP A 269 20.95 -3.96 20.91
CA ASP A 269 20.42 -2.73 21.51
C ASP A 269 18.94 -2.92 21.93
N PRO A 270 18.61 -2.78 23.22
CA PRO A 270 17.24 -2.87 23.72
C PRO A 270 16.28 -1.90 23.03
N GLN A 271 16.71 -0.71 22.60
CA GLN A 271 15.87 0.25 21.89
C GLN A 271 15.52 -0.25 20.49
N GLU A 272 16.47 -0.85 19.78
CA GLU A 272 16.20 -1.47 18.47
C GLU A 272 15.23 -2.66 18.61
N LEU A 273 15.36 -3.47 19.66
CA LEU A 273 14.43 -4.57 19.94
C LEU A 273 13.02 -4.07 20.23
N GLU A 274 12.89 -3.01 21.04
CA GLU A 274 11.58 -2.40 21.35
C GLU A 274 10.91 -1.85 20.09
N GLN A 275 11.66 -1.14 19.25
CA GLN A 275 11.17 -0.60 17.98
C GLN A 275 10.73 -1.72 17.02
N GLU A 276 11.51 -2.79 16.88
CA GLU A 276 11.13 -3.92 16.02
C GLU A 276 9.84 -4.57 16.53
N GLY A 277 9.72 -4.77 17.84
CA GLY A 277 8.49 -5.27 18.45
C GLY A 277 7.29 -4.36 18.18
N ALA A 278 7.48 -3.05 18.33
CA ALA A 278 6.43 -2.06 18.07
C ALA A 278 6.01 -2.04 16.58
N HIS A 279 6.97 -2.12 15.65
CA HIS A 279 6.69 -2.19 14.21
C HIS A 279 5.84 -3.43 13.88
N ARG A 280 6.23 -4.62 14.37
CA ARG A 280 5.50 -5.87 14.12
C ARG A 280 4.11 -5.89 14.75
N LEU A 281 3.94 -5.24 15.91
CA LEU A 281 2.61 -5.10 16.52
C LEU A 281 1.71 -4.12 15.75
N ALA A 282 2.26 -3.05 15.18
CA ALA A 282 1.50 -2.12 14.35
C ALA A 282 0.91 -2.80 13.10
N GLU A 283 1.63 -3.74 12.48
CA GLU A 283 1.14 -4.55 11.36
C GLU A 283 -0.01 -5.49 11.76
N LYS A 284 -0.13 -5.84 13.04
CA LYS A 284 -1.04 -6.85 13.58
C LYS A 284 -2.14 -6.27 14.48
N GLY A 285 -2.53 -5.03 14.24
CA GLY A 285 -3.60 -4.38 14.98
C GLY A 285 -4.98 -5.02 14.78
N LEU A 286 -5.96 -4.56 15.55
CA LEU A 286 -7.38 -4.86 15.29
C LEU A 286 -7.75 -4.33 13.91
N SER A 287 -8.32 -5.18 13.08
CA SER A 287 -8.80 -4.77 11.75
C SER A 287 -10.26 -4.33 11.84
N GLU A 288 -10.51 -3.04 11.67
CA GLU A 288 -11.85 -2.50 11.52
C GLU A 288 -12.01 -1.91 10.13
N THR A 289 -12.92 -2.45 9.36
CA THR A 289 -13.12 -2.05 7.96
C THR A 289 -14.60 -1.86 7.68
N ILE A 290 -14.88 -0.85 6.86
CA ILE A 290 -16.19 -0.67 6.22
C ILE A 290 -15.97 -0.82 4.73
N ARG A 291 -16.71 -1.71 4.10
CA ARG A 291 -16.78 -1.84 2.65
C ARG A 291 -18.06 -1.18 2.17
N ALA A 292 -17.96 -0.35 1.15
CA ALA A 292 -19.12 0.32 0.56
C ALA A 292 -19.07 0.26 -0.97
N SER A 293 -20.25 0.09 -1.57
CA SER A 293 -20.45 0.37 -2.99
C SER A 293 -20.73 1.86 -3.15
N VAL A 294 -19.78 2.58 -3.75
CA VAL A 294 -19.81 4.04 -3.89
C VAL A 294 -20.44 4.44 -5.22
N ILE A 295 -21.22 5.50 -5.19
CA ILE A 295 -21.85 6.12 -6.35
C ILE A 295 -21.23 7.49 -6.55
N ASP A 296 -20.59 7.72 -7.69
CA ASP A 296 -20.08 9.04 -8.04
C ASP A 296 -21.25 10.04 -8.24
N THR A 297 -21.17 11.12 -7.49
CA THR A 297 -22.12 12.24 -7.59
C THR A 297 -21.39 13.51 -8.04
N PRO A 298 -22.08 14.55 -8.52
CA PRO A 298 -21.42 15.80 -8.91
C PRO A 298 -20.57 16.42 -7.81
N SER A 299 -20.93 16.23 -6.53
CA SER A 299 -20.23 16.77 -5.35
C SER A 299 -19.27 15.77 -4.67
N CYS A 300 -19.29 14.50 -5.08
CA CYS A 300 -18.44 13.46 -4.48
C CYS A 300 -17.99 12.49 -5.57
N ARG A 301 -16.92 12.86 -6.30
CA ARG A 301 -16.40 12.13 -7.46
C ARG A 301 -14.99 11.62 -7.18
N TYR A 302 -14.77 10.34 -7.50
CA TYR A 302 -13.46 9.69 -7.40
C TYR A 302 -12.41 10.37 -8.29
N GLY A 303 -11.21 10.55 -7.77
CA GLY A 303 -10.09 11.22 -8.45
C GLY A 303 -10.22 12.75 -8.56
N VAL A 304 -11.34 13.34 -8.09
CA VAL A 304 -11.57 14.80 -8.10
C VAL A 304 -11.75 15.33 -6.68
N HIS A 305 -12.75 14.82 -5.96
CA HIS A 305 -13.07 15.27 -4.61
C HIS A 305 -12.42 14.38 -3.53
N TRP A 306 -12.14 13.13 -3.85
CA TRP A 306 -11.48 12.16 -2.98
C TRP A 306 -10.66 11.15 -3.80
N ASP A 307 -9.65 10.55 -3.19
CA ASP A 307 -8.82 9.50 -3.79
C ASP A 307 -8.38 8.49 -2.72
N LEU A 308 -7.70 7.46 -3.17
CA LEU A 308 -7.06 6.45 -2.34
C LEU A 308 -6.12 7.14 -1.33
N GLY A 309 -6.23 6.74 -0.06
CA GLY A 309 -5.43 7.30 1.02
C GLY A 309 -6.02 8.53 1.70
N ASP A 310 -7.12 9.09 1.21
CA ASP A 310 -7.78 10.21 1.89
C ASP A 310 -8.46 9.76 3.19
N LEU A 311 -8.37 10.58 4.23
CA LEU A 311 -9.11 10.43 5.48
C LEU A 311 -10.45 11.16 5.32
N VAL A 312 -11.55 10.43 5.46
CA VAL A 312 -12.90 10.89 5.19
C VAL A 312 -13.84 10.60 6.35
N THR A 313 -15.04 11.14 6.29
CA THR A 313 -16.12 10.80 7.22
C THR A 313 -17.02 9.74 6.59
N VAL A 314 -17.27 8.65 7.31
CA VAL A 314 -18.20 7.59 6.88
C VAL A 314 -19.34 7.50 7.88
N VAL A 315 -20.57 7.50 7.37
CA VAL A 315 -21.80 7.29 8.16
C VAL A 315 -22.35 5.90 7.85
N ALA A 316 -22.23 5.01 8.80
CA ALA A 316 -22.72 3.63 8.70
C ALA A 316 -23.49 3.27 9.97
N GLN A 317 -24.65 2.62 9.83
CA GLN A 317 -25.49 2.17 10.96
C GLN A 317 -25.74 3.28 12.00
N ASP A 318 -26.02 4.51 11.56
CA ASP A 318 -26.25 5.71 12.37
C ASP A 318 -25.05 6.19 13.22
N ALA A 319 -23.88 5.58 13.03
CA ALA A 319 -22.62 6.04 13.59
C ALA A 319 -21.80 6.80 12.56
N GLN A 320 -21.21 7.91 13.00
CA GLN A 320 -20.27 8.69 12.20
C GLN A 320 -18.86 8.40 12.67
N MET A 321 -17.99 8.03 11.73
CA MET A 321 -16.59 7.74 12.02
C MET A 321 -15.65 8.37 11.00
N ARG A 322 -14.44 8.65 11.44
CA ARG A 322 -13.33 9.04 10.53
C ARG A 322 -12.63 7.78 10.08
N ALA A 323 -12.49 7.60 8.79
CA ALA A 323 -11.84 6.42 8.24
C ALA A 323 -10.98 6.76 7.02
N ARG A 324 -9.87 6.05 6.87
CA ARG A 324 -8.99 6.19 5.70
C ARG A 324 -9.48 5.31 4.57
N ILE A 325 -9.45 5.82 3.35
CA ILE A 325 -9.68 5.02 2.14
C ILE A 325 -8.45 4.15 1.91
N THR A 326 -8.53 2.88 2.31
CA THR A 326 -7.40 1.94 2.23
C THR A 326 -7.37 1.15 0.94
N GLN A 327 -8.53 1.01 0.28
CA GLN A 327 -8.64 0.28 -0.99
C GLN A 327 -9.76 0.86 -1.84
N VAL A 328 -9.51 0.92 -3.14
CA VAL A 328 -10.50 1.27 -4.16
C VAL A 328 -10.47 0.20 -5.24
N GLN A 329 -11.61 -0.41 -5.53
CA GLN A 329 -11.80 -1.33 -6.64
C GLN A 329 -12.72 -0.72 -7.67
N GLU A 330 -12.25 -0.65 -8.90
CA GLU A 330 -13.01 -0.25 -10.07
C GLU A 330 -13.31 -1.49 -10.93
N SER A 331 -14.55 -1.65 -11.32
CA SER A 331 -14.98 -2.74 -12.20
C SER A 331 -15.70 -2.18 -13.41
N HIS A 332 -15.20 -2.53 -14.59
CA HIS A 332 -15.76 -2.16 -15.88
C HIS A 332 -16.16 -3.44 -16.61
N GLU A 333 -17.40 -3.53 -17.03
CA GLU A 333 -17.92 -4.63 -17.86
C GLU A 333 -18.65 -4.05 -19.07
N THR A 334 -18.49 -4.68 -20.23
CA THR A 334 -19.19 -4.26 -21.46
C THR A 334 -20.70 -4.28 -21.23
N GLY A 335 -21.37 -3.16 -21.54
CA GLY A 335 -22.81 -3.03 -21.40
C GLY A 335 -23.30 -2.72 -19.99
N ARG A 336 -22.41 -2.53 -19.02
CA ARG A 336 -22.76 -2.13 -17.64
C ARG A 336 -22.13 -0.79 -17.27
N ALA A 337 -22.76 -0.09 -16.35
CA ALA A 337 -22.15 1.07 -15.73
C ALA A 337 -20.94 0.64 -14.87
N PRO A 338 -19.86 1.43 -14.84
CA PRO A 338 -18.73 1.17 -13.96
C PRO A 338 -19.17 1.06 -12.51
N ALA A 339 -18.64 0.06 -11.80
CA ALA A 339 -18.88 -0.12 -10.37
C ALA A 339 -17.65 0.29 -9.58
N LEU A 340 -17.87 0.91 -8.42
CA LEU A 340 -16.84 1.41 -7.54
C LEU A 340 -17.07 0.86 -6.13
N GLU A 341 -16.13 0.04 -5.65
CA GLU A 341 -16.12 -0.45 -4.28
C GLU A 341 -14.97 0.15 -3.50
N VAL A 342 -15.26 0.63 -2.31
CA VAL A 342 -14.29 1.30 -1.45
C VAL A 342 -14.21 0.59 -0.10
N VAL A 343 -13.00 0.38 0.38
CA VAL A 343 -12.74 -0.10 1.74
C VAL A 343 -12.20 1.06 2.55
N PHE A 344 -12.91 1.36 3.61
CA PHE A 344 -12.52 2.30 4.64
C PHE A 344 -11.97 1.53 5.83
N GLY A 345 -10.81 1.91 6.33
CA GLY A 345 -10.17 1.34 7.51
C GLY A 345 -9.81 2.41 8.51
N GLU A 346 -9.48 2.00 9.73
CA GLU A 346 -8.90 2.95 10.67
C GLU A 346 -7.57 3.50 10.12
N PRO A 347 -7.30 4.81 10.32
CA PRO A 347 -5.98 5.32 10.07
C PRO A 347 -5.00 4.54 10.93
N ALA A 348 -3.93 4.02 10.33
CA ALA A 348 -2.86 3.46 11.13
C ALA A 348 -2.34 4.58 12.05
N GLY A 349 -2.41 4.33 13.34
CA GLY A 349 -1.86 5.20 14.36
C GLY A 349 -0.74 4.44 15.02
N GLY A 350 0.40 5.07 15.22
CA GLY A 350 1.40 4.51 16.12
C GLY A 350 0.74 4.18 17.47
N ILE A 351 1.27 3.17 18.14
CA ILE A 351 0.76 2.61 19.41
C ILE A 351 0.37 3.69 20.43
N GLU A 352 1.07 4.83 20.43
CA GLU A 352 0.74 5.98 21.28
C GLU A 352 -0.65 6.61 21.02
N ARG A 353 -1.16 6.53 19.79
CA ARG A 353 -2.46 7.12 19.44
C ARG A 353 -3.61 6.25 19.95
N ILE A 354 -3.44 4.94 19.90
CA ILE A 354 -4.41 3.96 20.46
C ILE A 354 -4.50 4.11 21.98
N VAL A 355 -3.37 4.34 22.66
CA VAL A 355 -3.33 4.56 24.11
C VAL A 355 -3.97 5.89 24.49
N LYS A 356 -3.71 6.99 23.74
CA LYS A 356 -4.31 8.31 24.02
C LYS A 356 -5.83 8.37 23.80
N GLU A 357 -6.37 7.68 22.82
CA GLU A 357 -7.82 7.61 22.60
C GLU A 357 -8.53 6.77 23.66
N ARG A 358 -7.97 5.62 24.06
CA ARG A 358 -8.53 4.80 25.16
C ARG A 358 -8.50 5.53 26.51
N THR A 359 -7.46 6.32 26.79
CA THR A 359 -7.40 7.13 28.02
C THR A 359 -8.45 8.24 28.02
N ARG A 360 -8.82 8.80 26.87
CA ARG A 360 -9.91 9.78 26.75
C ARG A 360 -11.31 9.17 26.93
N LEU A 361 -11.50 7.91 26.54
CA LEU A 361 -12.79 7.20 26.69
C LEU A 361 -12.98 6.65 28.12
N ALA A 362 -11.89 6.38 28.84
CA ALA A 362 -11.94 5.90 30.23
C ALA A 362 -12.14 7.02 31.27
N VAL A 363 -12.07 8.28 30.87
CA VAL A 363 -12.26 9.47 31.76
C VAL A 363 -13.60 10.15 31.50
N ARG A 364 -14.49 9.56 30.73
CA ARG A 364 -15.93 9.88 30.64
C ARG A 364 -16.74 8.71 31.18
#